data_3b613eb0508cd18441911abd145b002b
#
_entry.id   3b613eb0508cd18441911abd145b002b
#
_cell.length_a   1.000
_cell.length_b   1.000
_cell.length_c   1.000
_cell.angle_alpha   90.00
_cell.angle_beta   90.00
_cell.angle_gamma   90.00
#
_symmetry.space_group_name_H-M   'P 1'
#
loop_
_entity.id
_entity.type
_entity.pdbx_description
1 polymer ?
#
loop_
_entity_poly.entity_id
_entity_poly.type
_entity_poly.pdbx_seq_one_letter_code
_entity_poly.pdbx_strand_id
1 'polypeptide(L)'
;MSTTTDSTPLTFLYLSEPDALAAGVTDMAACVDAMEETLTLLATGDYRMAGADGDSHGAMVTFPKTWTFPGMPVDRPDRRFMAMPAYLGGSFGTAGVKW
;
A
#
# COMPACT_ATOMS: atom_id res chain seq x y z
N MET A 1 11.77 -24.34 27.16
CA MET A 1 10.94 -23.59 26.23
C MET A 1 10.16 -24.54 25.34
N SER A 2 8.87 -24.42 25.35
CA SER A 2 8.03 -25.27 24.51
C SER A 2 8.05 -24.77 23.08
N THR A 3 8.40 -25.64 22.17
CA THR A 3 8.25 -25.37 20.75
C THR A 3 7.06 -26.15 20.24
N THR A 4 5.93 -25.51 20.14
CA THR A 4 4.79 -26.11 19.48
C THR A 4 4.91 -25.83 17.99
N THR A 5 5.06 -26.89 17.22
CA THR A 5 5.03 -26.77 15.78
C THR A 5 3.58 -26.95 15.34
N ASP A 6 2.95 -25.83 14.98
CA ASP A 6 1.65 -25.89 14.33
C ASP A 6 1.89 -26.09 12.84
N SER A 7 1.46 -27.24 12.33
CA SER A 7 1.58 -27.57 10.91
C SER A 7 0.40 -27.08 10.08
N THR A 8 -0.54 -26.35 10.69
CA THR A 8 -1.66 -25.75 9.95
C THR A 8 -1.13 -24.66 9.01
N PRO A 9 -1.31 -24.80 7.71
CA PRO A 9 -0.84 -23.78 6.77
C PRO A 9 -1.61 -22.48 6.98
N LEU A 10 -0.88 -21.37 6.86
CA LEU A 10 -1.50 -20.06 6.74
C LEU A 10 -2.03 -19.90 5.32
N THR A 11 -3.23 -19.38 5.21
CA THR A 11 -3.85 -19.12 3.91
C THR A 11 -4.14 -17.63 3.78
N PHE A 12 -4.12 -17.15 2.55
CA PHE A 12 -4.51 -15.78 2.23
C PHE A 12 -5.26 -15.78 0.91
N LEU A 13 -6.06 -14.73 0.70
CA LEU A 13 -6.79 -14.55 -0.54
C LEU A 13 -5.89 -13.84 -1.55
N TYR A 14 -5.74 -14.43 -2.73
CA TYR A 14 -5.10 -13.82 -3.87
C TYR A 14 -6.13 -13.57 -4.97
N LEU A 15 -6.20 -12.34 -5.46
CA LEU A 15 -7.08 -11.98 -6.58
C LEU A 15 -6.25 -11.83 -7.85
N SER A 16 -6.54 -12.68 -8.83
CA SER A 16 -6.00 -12.53 -10.17
C SER A 16 -6.68 -11.35 -10.90
N GLU A 17 -6.19 -10.99 -12.07
CA GLU A 17 -6.84 -9.95 -12.87
C GLU A 17 -8.30 -10.31 -13.19
N PRO A 18 -8.65 -11.52 -13.66
CA PRO A 18 -10.05 -11.89 -13.84
C PRO A 18 -10.88 -11.76 -12.56
N ASP A 19 -10.34 -12.14 -11.41
CA ASP A 19 -11.03 -11.99 -10.12
C ASP A 19 -11.28 -10.53 -9.78
N ALA A 20 -10.31 -9.67 -10.00
CA ALA A 20 -10.43 -8.24 -9.76
C ALA A 20 -11.49 -7.62 -10.70
N LEU A 21 -11.51 -8.00 -11.95
CA LEU A 21 -12.53 -7.56 -12.91
C LEU A 21 -13.93 -8.01 -12.48
N ALA A 22 -14.07 -9.25 -12.04
CA ALA A 22 -15.34 -9.77 -11.54
C ALA A 22 -15.79 -9.05 -10.26
N ALA A 23 -14.85 -8.61 -9.44
CA ALA A 23 -15.13 -7.85 -8.22
C ALA A 23 -15.57 -6.41 -8.48
N GLY A 24 -15.48 -5.91 -9.72
CA GLY A 24 -15.96 -4.59 -10.08
C GLY A 24 -14.87 -3.51 -10.15
N VAL A 25 -13.63 -3.88 -10.33
CA VAL A 25 -12.51 -2.91 -10.36
C VAL A 25 -12.65 -1.90 -11.51
N THR A 26 -13.40 -2.23 -12.56
CA THR A 26 -13.67 -1.34 -13.71
C THR A 26 -15.03 -0.64 -13.62
N ASP A 27 -15.78 -0.82 -12.54
CA ASP A 27 -17.02 -0.09 -12.31
C ASP A 27 -16.69 1.36 -11.97
N MET A 28 -16.77 2.24 -12.97
CA MET A 28 -16.37 3.63 -12.82
C MET A 28 -17.30 4.39 -11.88
N ALA A 29 -18.59 4.11 -11.88
CA ALA A 29 -19.53 4.77 -10.97
C ALA A 29 -19.19 4.44 -9.51
N ALA A 30 -18.92 3.18 -9.20
CA ALA A 30 -18.47 2.78 -7.87
C ALA A 30 -17.13 3.40 -7.50
N CYS A 31 -16.22 3.53 -8.46
CA CYS A 31 -14.93 4.19 -8.25
C CYS A 31 -15.11 5.67 -7.88
N VAL A 32 -15.98 6.39 -8.56
CA VAL A 32 -16.27 7.80 -8.25
C VAL A 32 -16.82 7.92 -6.84
N ASP A 33 -17.77 7.08 -6.45
CA ASP A 33 -18.34 7.10 -5.10
C ASP A 33 -17.28 6.80 -4.04
N ALA A 34 -16.42 5.82 -4.29
CA ALA A 34 -15.32 5.48 -3.38
C ALA A 34 -14.32 6.63 -3.25
N MET A 35 -14.02 7.31 -4.33
CA MET A 35 -13.11 8.47 -4.30
C MET A 35 -13.71 9.65 -3.57
N GLU A 36 -15.00 9.91 -3.71
CA GLU A 36 -15.68 10.95 -2.93
C GLU A 36 -15.61 10.67 -1.43
N GLU A 37 -15.88 9.44 -1.03
CA GLU A 37 -15.74 9.04 0.37
C GLU A 37 -14.29 9.18 0.83
N THR A 38 -13.32 8.74 0.05
CA THR A 38 -11.90 8.85 0.39
C THR A 38 -11.48 10.30 0.61
N LEU A 39 -11.89 11.21 -0.27
CA LEU A 39 -11.60 12.64 -0.12
C LEU A 39 -12.27 13.23 1.12
N THR A 40 -13.46 12.78 1.46
CA THR A 40 -14.13 13.19 2.71
C THR A 40 -13.35 12.70 3.93
N LEU A 41 -12.89 11.46 3.92
CA LEU A 41 -12.07 10.92 5.00
C LEU A 41 -10.74 11.69 5.13
N LEU A 42 -10.13 12.07 4.03
CA LEU A 42 -8.95 12.91 4.04
C LEU A 42 -9.23 14.26 4.70
N ALA A 43 -10.35 14.89 4.37
CA ALA A 43 -10.74 16.18 4.93
C ALA A 43 -11.08 16.11 6.42
N THR A 44 -11.67 15.01 6.87
CA THR A 44 -12.08 14.82 8.27
C THR A 44 -11.00 14.17 9.13
N GLY A 45 -9.94 13.65 8.53
CA GLY A 45 -8.82 13.05 9.25
C GLY A 45 -9.01 11.58 9.62
N ASP A 46 -10.03 10.90 9.09
CA ASP A 46 -10.27 9.48 9.35
C ASP A 46 -9.45 8.60 8.41
N TYR A 47 -8.14 8.81 8.43
CA TYR A 47 -7.18 8.06 7.67
C TYR A 47 -5.82 8.07 8.37
N ARG A 48 -4.93 7.20 7.96
CA ARG A 48 -3.51 7.24 8.34
C ARG A 48 -2.67 6.82 7.14
N MET A 49 -1.50 7.45 7.02
CA MET A 49 -0.51 7.07 6.04
C MET A 49 0.82 6.76 6.72
N ALA A 50 1.74 6.16 6.01
CA ALA A 50 3.07 5.91 6.52
C ALA A 50 3.78 7.23 6.86
N GLY A 51 4.73 7.17 7.80
CA GLY A 51 5.49 8.32 8.23
C GLY A 51 5.28 8.64 9.70
N ALA A 52 6.16 9.44 10.27
CA ALA A 52 6.19 9.71 11.70
C ALA A 52 4.95 10.44 12.21
N ASP A 53 4.36 11.28 11.38
CA ASP A 53 3.16 12.05 11.69
C ASP A 53 1.86 11.39 11.19
N GLY A 54 1.97 10.25 10.51
CA GLY A 54 0.83 9.55 9.94
C GLY A 54 0.24 10.21 8.70
N ASP A 55 0.96 11.14 8.09
CA ASP A 55 0.50 11.94 6.95
C ASP A 55 1.54 11.97 5.82
N SER A 56 2.46 11.05 5.82
CA SER A 56 3.54 10.97 4.84
C SER A 56 3.09 10.25 3.57
N HIS A 57 3.85 10.43 2.50
CA HIS A 57 3.51 9.83 1.20
C HIS A 57 3.91 8.36 1.08
N GLY A 58 4.60 7.79 2.06
CA GLY A 58 5.04 6.42 2.02
C GLY A 58 6.51 6.27 2.36
N ALA A 59 6.98 5.04 2.40
CA ALA A 59 8.37 4.70 2.61
C ALA A 59 9.05 4.43 1.27
N MET A 60 10.23 5.00 1.07
CA MET A 60 10.93 4.90 -0.20
C MET A 60 12.39 4.52 0.02
N VAL A 61 12.87 3.56 -0.77
CA VAL A 61 14.29 3.26 -0.90
C VAL A 61 14.80 4.05 -2.11
N THR A 62 15.79 4.88 -1.88
CA THR A 62 16.44 5.68 -2.92
C THR A 62 17.92 5.34 -2.99
N PHE A 63 18.55 5.71 -4.08
CA PHE A 63 19.96 5.49 -4.29
C PHE A 63 20.71 6.83 -4.29
N PRO A 64 22.00 6.84 -3.92
CA PRO A 64 22.79 8.06 -3.91
C PRO A 64 23.00 8.58 -5.34
N LYS A 65 23.28 9.88 -5.44
CA LYS A 65 23.55 10.49 -6.75
C LYS A 65 24.89 10.05 -7.33
N THR A 66 25.82 9.68 -6.48
CA THR A 66 27.13 9.18 -6.88
C THR A 66 27.40 7.84 -6.21
N TRP A 67 28.20 7.02 -6.82
CA TRP A 67 28.52 5.70 -6.29
C TRP A 67 29.22 5.81 -4.94
N THR A 68 28.64 5.19 -3.93
CA THR A 68 29.28 4.98 -2.63
C THR A 68 29.85 3.58 -2.49
N PHE A 69 29.47 2.69 -3.38
CA PHE A 69 29.95 1.33 -3.41
C PHE A 69 30.00 0.85 -4.87
N PRO A 70 31.08 0.17 -5.31
CA PRO A 70 31.17 -0.30 -6.69
C PRO A 70 29.99 -1.22 -7.08
N GLY A 71 29.31 -0.87 -8.17
CA GLY A 71 28.18 -1.63 -8.66
C GLY A 71 26.83 -1.24 -8.04
N MET A 72 26.82 -0.38 -7.02
CA MET A 72 25.57 0.13 -6.49
C MET A 72 24.88 1.01 -7.55
N PRO A 73 23.56 0.87 -7.75
CA PRO A 73 22.83 1.79 -8.61
C PRO A 73 22.92 3.23 -8.12
N VAL A 74 22.94 4.18 -9.03
CA VAL A 74 22.80 5.59 -8.70
C VAL A 74 21.37 6.05 -8.92
N ASP A 75 21.01 7.18 -8.28
CA ASP A 75 19.68 7.73 -8.35
C ASP A 75 19.26 8.03 -9.80
N ARG A 76 18.13 7.48 -10.18
CA ARG A 76 17.47 7.73 -11.47
C ARG A 76 15.96 7.55 -11.31
N PRO A 77 15.14 8.10 -12.21
CA PRO A 77 13.69 8.00 -12.10
C PRO A 77 13.13 6.58 -12.07
N ASP A 78 13.83 5.63 -12.70
CA ASP A 78 13.43 4.22 -12.78
C ASP A 78 13.96 3.36 -11.63
N ARG A 79 14.63 3.95 -10.65
CA ARG A 79 15.33 3.23 -9.59
C ARG A 79 14.82 3.64 -8.22
N ARG A 80 13.55 3.35 -7.97
CA ARG A 80 12.91 3.59 -6.69
C ARG A 80 12.09 2.38 -6.28
N PHE A 81 12.15 2.06 -5.00
CA PHE A 81 11.24 1.09 -4.41
C PHE A 81 10.40 1.81 -3.37
N MET A 82 9.09 1.73 -3.52
CA MET A 82 8.19 2.49 -2.68
C MET A 82 7.11 1.59 -2.11
N ALA A 83 6.88 1.69 -0.81
CA ALA A 83 5.74 1.11 -0.14
C ALA A 83 4.83 2.25 0.33
N MET A 84 3.55 2.17 0.01
CA MET A 84 2.56 3.16 0.38
C MET A 84 1.50 2.52 1.30
N PRO A 85 1.84 2.31 2.59
CA PRO A 85 0.86 1.83 3.55
C PRO A 85 -0.15 2.93 3.85
N ALA A 86 -1.40 2.56 3.96
CA ALA A 86 -2.46 3.48 4.33
C ALA A 86 -3.57 2.75 5.06
N TYR A 87 -4.25 3.47 5.95
CA TYR A 87 -5.51 3.08 6.57
C TYR A 87 -6.58 4.06 6.13
N LEU A 88 -7.73 3.55 5.76
CA LEU A 88 -8.93 4.34 5.48
C LEU A 88 -10.04 3.91 6.43
N GLY A 89 -10.65 4.88 7.09
CA GLY A 89 -11.80 4.67 7.97
C GLY A 89 -13.11 4.63 7.20
N GLY A 90 -14.14 5.28 7.74
CA GLY A 90 -15.46 5.33 7.12
C GLY A 90 -16.01 3.94 6.82
N SER A 91 -16.64 3.78 5.67
CA SER A 91 -17.18 2.49 5.27
C SER A 91 -16.10 1.47 4.89
N PHE A 92 -14.87 1.92 4.61
CA PHE A 92 -13.78 1.00 4.25
C PHE A 92 -13.26 0.24 5.46
N GLY A 93 -12.93 0.94 6.55
CA GLY A 93 -12.42 0.35 7.78
C GLY A 93 -11.25 -0.62 7.53
N THR A 94 -10.32 -0.26 6.65
CA THR A 94 -9.32 -1.20 6.18
C THR A 94 -7.95 -0.55 6.03
N ALA A 95 -6.92 -1.36 6.13
CA ALA A 95 -5.55 -0.94 5.88
C ALA A 95 -4.94 -1.82 4.79
N GLY A 96 -4.02 -1.24 4.05
CA GLY A 96 -3.32 -1.96 3.00
C GLY A 96 -2.02 -1.31 2.63
N VAL A 97 -1.31 -1.95 1.72
CA VAL A 97 -0.04 -1.47 1.19
C VAL A 97 -0.08 -1.55 -0.34
N LYS A 98 0.33 -0.46 -0.97
CA LYS A 98 0.63 -0.45 -2.41
C LYS A 98 2.15 -0.45 -2.56
N TRP A 99 2.63 -1.36 -3.39
CA TRP A 99 4.05 -1.45 -3.78
C TRP A 99 4.32 -0.74 -5.08
#